data_1574dbd6221e5e4db0ce1731b7f6dcba
#
_entry.id   1574dbd6221e5e4db0ce1731b7f6dcba
#
_cell.length_a   1.000
_cell.length_b   1.000
_cell.length_c   1.000
_cell.angle_alpha   90.00
_cell.angle_beta   90.00
_cell.angle_gamma   90.00
#
_symmetry.space_group_name_H-M   'P 1'
#
loop_
_entity.id
_entity.type
_entity.pdbx_description
1 polymer ?
#
loop_
_entity_poly.entity_id
_entity_poly.type
_entity_poly.pdbx_seq_one_letter_code
_entity_poly.pdbx_strand_id
1 'polypeptide(L)'
;MPEKIRRVRRKRRSRSLPGVESFPSFRLDLPPVRVAFYVAAAAVAVLLLVLFGTYGSKLYTGWHESRLLKRATAMLEKKDFVAANRLARQVLEHRRDSLPAFYILAEATEKQNSEQTVSWRAQVARLQPDNIDSQLNLASAALRFSQIDLARKTLERVAPRAQDLATFHIVAGWLARAEGNLAEQEQQFAIAVQKDPKNDLYKFNLAALQIRSQDSEKSAQARDNLERLTQVPEFHTGALRALLNDAVDHSDLQTADRFAQQLQMSPEVSFGDYLLCLNFYRKLDTRKFDALLEKVKPVAARNSSDLGLLMDWMNENGLASEVVRWMDKLPDAATTKPPAAVAIAAAFAEQKNWSRLRRWTRSGSWGEGDYLRLAYQALAARQSHQSSADAEFDTLWRAALHAAADQPDREIKLARLASKWNLAIESEEIWSRLSRTPPSRREALDALYRLYRGNKDVKKLYDVLQRLHDASPNEIGITTNLARLGLNIDQNTKQAQELAKQAYDLAPDDVNCAVTYAFSLYAQGRTTEGLEILQKLPPESLHESHTAVYAAVLLLDANQTDGAKEYIQVAKRGPIYAEEKRLLEDELTKISGASPSPTPTPSPAPTPAPSATSTSPSATPIPELSAGATP
;
A
#
# COMPACT_ATOMS: atom_id res chain seq x y z
N MET A 1 3.81 -28.15 -54.58
CA MET A 1 3.25 -29.08 -55.59
C MET A 1 1.86 -29.45 -55.13
N PRO A 2 0.80 -29.09 -55.86
CA PRO A 2 -0.57 -29.39 -55.44
C PRO A 2 -1.10 -30.60 -56.25
N GLU A 3 -1.66 -31.51 -55.55
CA GLU A 3 -2.28 -32.70 -56.12
C GLU A 3 -3.73 -32.45 -56.58
N LYS A 4 -4.00 -32.82 -57.82
CA LYS A 4 -5.27 -32.65 -58.55
C LYS A 4 -6.30 -33.67 -58.09
N ILE A 5 -7.44 -33.23 -57.59
CA ILE A 5 -8.61 -34.10 -57.41
C ILE A 5 -9.50 -34.07 -58.68
N ARG A 6 -9.60 -35.22 -59.30
CA ARG A 6 -10.43 -35.52 -60.49
C ARG A 6 -11.92 -35.46 -60.17
N ARG A 7 -12.66 -34.62 -60.89
CA ARG A 7 -14.12 -34.64 -60.97
C ARG A 7 -14.59 -35.87 -61.79
N VAL A 8 -15.30 -36.79 -61.19
CA VAL A 8 -16.03 -37.84 -61.87
C VAL A 8 -17.47 -37.36 -62.13
N ARG A 9 -17.76 -37.17 -63.44
CA ARG A 9 -19.14 -36.92 -63.93
C ARG A 9 -19.93 -38.21 -63.91
N ARG A 10 -20.95 -38.34 -63.03
CA ARG A 10 -21.96 -39.42 -63.11
C ARG A 10 -23.15 -38.97 -63.95
N LYS A 11 -23.39 -39.71 -65.04
CA LYS A 11 -24.58 -39.62 -65.91
C LYS A 11 -25.86 -39.86 -65.16
N ARG A 12 -26.82 -38.94 -65.28
CA ARG A 12 -28.23 -39.15 -64.88
C ARG A 12 -28.89 -40.19 -65.80
N ARG A 13 -29.25 -41.31 -65.26
CA ARG A 13 -30.24 -42.20 -65.86
C ARG A 13 -31.62 -41.84 -65.26
N SER A 14 -32.53 -41.38 -66.13
CA SER A 14 -33.95 -41.22 -65.84
C SER A 14 -34.56 -42.60 -65.61
N ARG A 15 -35.04 -42.86 -64.44
CA ARG A 15 -35.92 -43.98 -64.13
C ARG A 15 -37.29 -43.41 -63.84
N SER A 16 -38.27 -43.71 -64.72
CA SER A 16 -39.69 -43.50 -64.53
C SER A 16 -40.14 -44.24 -63.29
N LEU A 17 -40.76 -43.56 -62.37
CA LEU A 17 -41.44 -44.14 -61.21
C LEU A 17 -42.88 -44.57 -61.65
N PRO A 18 -43.33 -45.76 -61.31
CA PRO A 18 -44.71 -46.18 -61.53
C PRO A 18 -45.61 -45.55 -60.46
N GLY A 19 -46.82 -45.17 -60.91
CA GLY A 19 -48.10 -45.04 -60.25
C GLY A 19 -48.07 -44.40 -58.82
N VAL A 20 -48.41 -43.13 -58.77
CA VAL A 20 -48.90 -42.52 -57.53
C VAL A 20 -50.31 -42.96 -57.34
N GLU A 21 -50.51 -43.95 -56.46
CA GLU A 21 -51.85 -44.23 -55.97
C GLU A 21 -52.40 -43.04 -55.22
N SER A 22 -53.53 -42.54 -55.66
CA SER A 22 -54.21 -41.42 -55.02
C SER A 22 -54.63 -41.83 -53.61
N PHE A 23 -54.04 -41.12 -52.61
CA PHE A 23 -54.56 -41.22 -51.25
C PHE A 23 -56.02 -40.82 -51.21
N PRO A 24 -56.90 -41.59 -50.53
CA PRO A 24 -58.26 -41.20 -50.35
C PRO A 24 -58.33 -39.86 -49.63
N SER A 25 -58.94 -38.88 -50.29
CA SER A 25 -59.30 -37.62 -49.67
C SER A 25 -60.31 -37.88 -48.58
N PHE A 26 -59.89 -37.96 -47.33
CA PHE A 26 -60.79 -37.93 -46.18
C PHE A 26 -61.48 -36.56 -46.17
N ARG A 27 -62.63 -36.48 -46.87
CA ARG A 27 -63.58 -35.37 -46.64
C ARG A 27 -64.28 -35.66 -45.32
N LEU A 28 -63.83 -35.01 -44.25
CA LEU A 28 -64.60 -34.87 -43.03
C LEU A 28 -65.76 -33.92 -43.33
N ASP A 29 -66.88 -34.46 -43.75
CA ASP A 29 -68.16 -33.75 -43.82
C ASP A 29 -68.72 -33.57 -42.40
N LEU A 30 -68.02 -32.74 -41.62
CA LEU A 30 -68.53 -32.26 -40.36
C LEU A 30 -69.35 -31.00 -40.61
N PRO A 31 -70.57 -30.89 -40.02
CA PRO A 31 -71.40 -29.70 -40.19
C PRO A 31 -70.60 -28.48 -39.76
N PRO A 32 -70.67 -27.33 -40.45
CA PRO A 32 -69.81 -26.16 -40.28
C PRO A 32 -69.77 -25.68 -38.84
N VAL A 33 -70.80 -25.90 -38.05
CA VAL A 33 -70.83 -25.55 -36.61
C VAL A 33 -69.91 -26.42 -35.77
N ARG A 34 -69.68 -27.69 -36.09
CA ARG A 34 -68.77 -28.58 -35.36
C ARG A 34 -67.29 -28.26 -35.70
N VAL A 35 -67.04 -27.94 -36.97
CA VAL A 35 -65.68 -27.51 -37.38
C VAL A 35 -65.31 -26.20 -36.69
N ALA A 36 -66.19 -25.20 -36.63
CA ALA A 36 -66.02 -23.98 -35.93
C ALA A 36 -65.82 -24.20 -34.42
N PHE A 37 -66.50 -25.13 -33.80
CA PHE A 37 -66.31 -25.50 -32.39
C PHE A 37 -64.93 -26.12 -32.13
N TYR A 38 -64.44 -27.04 -32.97
CA TYR A 38 -63.11 -27.63 -32.81
C TYR A 38 -62.02 -26.64 -33.07
N VAL A 39 -62.15 -25.71 -34.00
CA VAL A 39 -61.20 -24.62 -34.24
C VAL A 39 -61.17 -23.67 -33.05
N ALA A 40 -62.35 -23.32 -32.52
CA ALA A 40 -62.42 -22.48 -31.32
C ALA A 40 -61.85 -23.19 -30.10
N ALA A 41 -62.11 -24.47 -29.89
CA ALA A 41 -61.56 -25.29 -28.82
C ALA A 41 -59.99 -25.41 -28.94
N ALA A 42 -59.50 -25.64 -30.16
CA ALA A 42 -58.08 -25.68 -30.43
C ALA A 42 -57.39 -24.31 -30.17
N ALA A 43 -58.04 -23.20 -30.57
CA ALA A 43 -57.52 -21.84 -30.28
C ALA A 43 -57.48 -21.54 -28.78
N VAL A 44 -58.53 -21.94 -28.04
CA VAL A 44 -58.53 -21.81 -26.56
C VAL A 44 -57.49 -22.71 -25.93
N ALA A 45 -57.29 -23.94 -26.40
CA ALA A 45 -56.26 -24.83 -25.90
C ALA A 45 -54.83 -24.25 -26.15
N VAL A 46 -54.58 -23.69 -27.33
CA VAL A 46 -53.31 -22.99 -27.64
C VAL A 46 -53.13 -21.76 -26.77
N LEU A 47 -54.20 -20.97 -26.57
CA LEU A 47 -54.15 -19.80 -25.69
C LEU A 47 -53.85 -20.21 -24.24
N LEU A 48 -54.49 -21.28 -23.75
CA LEU A 48 -54.21 -21.82 -22.41
C LEU A 48 -52.78 -22.37 -22.28
N LEU A 49 -52.26 -23.04 -23.31
CA LEU A 49 -50.88 -23.52 -23.35
C LEU A 49 -49.86 -22.34 -23.33
N VAL A 50 -50.12 -21.28 -24.08
CA VAL A 50 -49.31 -20.08 -24.09
C VAL A 50 -49.38 -19.36 -22.74
N LEU A 51 -50.58 -19.19 -22.18
CA LEU A 51 -50.79 -18.62 -20.85
C LEU A 51 -50.11 -19.47 -19.76
N PHE A 52 -50.30 -20.79 -19.79
CA PHE A 52 -49.69 -21.71 -18.84
C PHE A 52 -48.16 -21.74 -18.99
N GLY A 53 -47.62 -21.71 -20.21
CA GLY A 53 -46.19 -21.62 -20.50
C GLY A 53 -45.59 -20.32 -19.98
N THR A 54 -46.22 -19.18 -20.21
CA THR A 54 -45.70 -17.85 -19.79
C THR A 54 -45.89 -17.60 -18.30
N TYR A 55 -47.04 -17.93 -17.71
CA TYR A 55 -47.28 -17.77 -16.27
C TYR A 55 -46.59 -18.87 -15.46
N GLY A 56 -46.61 -20.12 -15.93
CA GLY A 56 -45.93 -21.22 -15.27
C GLY A 56 -44.43 -21.07 -15.22
N SER A 57 -43.83 -20.57 -16.29
CA SER A 57 -42.39 -20.27 -16.29
C SER A 57 -42.01 -19.16 -15.29
N LYS A 58 -42.82 -18.09 -15.20
CA LYS A 58 -42.62 -17.01 -14.21
C LYS A 58 -42.78 -17.49 -12.76
N LEU A 59 -43.78 -18.34 -12.49
CA LEU A 59 -44.00 -18.95 -11.18
C LEU A 59 -42.86 -19.90 -10.81
N TYR A 60 -42.41 -20.74 -11.75
CA TYR A 60 -41.28 -21.65 -11.53
C TYR A 60 -39.98 -20.91 -11.29
N THR A 61 -39.67 -19.90 -12.09
CA THR A 61 -38.45 -19.07 -11.89
C THR A 61 -38.50 -18.36 -10.56
N GLY A 62 -39.63 -17.75 -10.16
CA GLY A 62 -39.78 -17.09 -8.87
C GLY A 62 -39.65 -18.05 -7.68
N TRP A 63 -40.22 -19.27 -7.79
CA TRP A 63 -40.08 -20.31 -6.76
C TRP A 63 -38.62 -20.80 -6.65
N HIS A 64 -37.98 -21.05 -7.78
CA HIS A 64 -36.57 -21.48 -7.83
C HIS A 64 -35.63 -20.43 -7.26
N GLU A 65 -35.82 -19.15 -7.62
CA GLU A 65 -35.09 -17.99 -7.04
C GLU A 65 -35.23 -17.94 -5.52
N SER A 66 -36.50 -18.00 -5.04
CA SER A 66 -36.77 -17.97 -3.59
C SER A 66 -36.10 -19.12 -2.85
N ARG A 67 -36.06 -20.32 -3.46
CA ARG A 67 -35.38 -21.49 -2.88
C ARG A 67 -33.87 -21.33 -2.84
N LEU A 68 -33.24 -20.75 -3.88
CA LEU A 68 -31.82 -20.46 -3.91
C LEU A 68 -31.46 -19.40 -2.91
N LEU A 69 -32.23 -18.30 -2.80
CA LEU A 69 -32.00 -17.24 -1.81
C LEU A 69 -32.08 -17.77 -0.38
N LYS A 70 -33.12 -18.57 -0.03
CA LYS A 70 -33.23 -19.20 1.29
C LYS A 70 -32.02 -20.08 1.62
N ARG A 71 -31.51 -20.84 0.64
CA ARG A 71 -30.31 -21.66 0.83
C ARG A 71 -29.06 -20.79 0.99
N ALA A 72 -28.93 -19.73 0.20
CA ALA A 72 -27.81 -18.82 0.29
C ALA A 72 -27.76 -18.12 1.66
N THR A 73 -28.90 -17.65 2.18
CA THR A 73 -29.03 -17.10 3.54
C THR A 73 -28.64 -18.12 4.60
N ALA A 74 -29.14 -19.36 4.50
CA ALA A 74 -28.78 -20.42 5.43
C ALA A 74 -27.27 -20.78 5.41
N MET A 75 -26.59 -20.65 4.25
CA MET A 75 -25.14 -20.82 4.17
C MET A 75 -24.40 -19.64 4.82
N LEU A 76 -24.94 -18.43 4.67
CA LEU A 76 -24.40 -17.23 5.31
C LEU A 76 -24.45 -17.34 6.84
N GLU A 77 -25.57 -17.79 7.39
CA GLU A 77 -25.75 -18.08 8.83
C GLU A 77 -24.77 -19.15 9.34
N LYS A 78 -24.50 -20.16 8.52
CA LYS A 78 -23.51 -21.22 8.80
C LYS A 78 -22.05 -20.75 8.61
N LYS A 79 -21.82 -19.48 8.24
CA LYS A 79 -20.52 -18.91 7.91
C LYS A 79 -19.82 -19.58 6.72
N ASP A 80 -20.56 -20.30 5.87
CA ASP A 80 -20.06 -20.81 4.58
C ASP A 80 -20.25 -19.74 3.48
N PHE A 81 -19.38 -18.74 3.54
CA PHE A 81 -19.45 -17.58 2.65
C PHE A 81 -19.20 -17.92 1.18
N VAL A 82 -18.42 -18.98 0.92
CA VAL A 82 -18.15 -19.45 -0.45
C VAL A 82 -19.40 -20.05 -1.09
N ALA A 83 -20.10 -20.92 -0.35
CA ALA A 83 -21.35 -21.50 -0.82
C ALA A 83 -22.45 -20.44 -0.96
N ALA A 84 -22.57 -19.51 0.00
CA ALA A 84 -23.51 -18.39 -0.06
C ALA A 84 -23.28 -17.53 -1.33
N ASN A 85 -22.03 -17.16 -1.61
CA ASN A 85 -21.64 -16.38 -2.80
C ASN A 85 -22.03 -17.12 -4.09
N ARG A 86 -21.72 -18.43 -4.19
CA ARG A 86 -22.05 -19.24 -5.36
C ARG A 86 -23.56 -19.29 -5.62
N LEU A 87 -24.35 -19.55 -4.58
CA LEU A 87 -25.81 -19.63 -4.70
C LEU A 87 -26.45 -18.29 -5.08
N ALA A 88 -25.96 -17.19 -4.49
CA ALA A 88 -26.45 -15.85 -4.82
C ALA A 88 -26.09 -15.45 -6.27
N ARG A 89 -24.92 -15.84 -6.79
CA ARG A 89 -24.56 -15.63 -8.20
C ARG A 89 -25.47 -16.41 -9.14
N GLN A 90 -25.86 -17.65 -8.81
CA GLN A 90 -26.82 -18.41 -9.59
C GLN A 90 -28.20 -17.70 -9.70
N VAL A 91 -28.63 -17.00 -8.66
CA VAL A 91 -29.83 -16.15 -8.73
C VAL A 91 -29.64 -15.03 -9.75
N LEU A 92 -28.47 -14.37 -9.79
CA LEU A 92 -28.20 -13.29 -10.74
C LEU A 92 -28.09 -13.75 -12.21
N GLU A 93 -27.78 -15.01 -12.47
CA GLU A 93 -27.82 -15.57 -13.82
C GLU A 93 -29.24 -15.56 -14.40
N HIS A 94 -30.25 -15.71 -13.54
CA HIS A 94 -31.68 -15.72 -13.94
C HIS A 94 -32.33 -14.34 -13.79
N ARG A 95 -31.94 -13.60 -12.75
CA ARG A 95 -32.47 -12.26 -12.44
C ARG A 95 -31.33 -11.31 -12.08
N ARG A 96 -30.88 -10.56 -13.08
CA ARG A 96 -29.70 -9.67 -13.00
C ARG A 96 -29.84 -8.51 -12.02
N ASP A 97 -31.06 -8.20 -11.57
CA ASP A 97 -31.41 -7.09 -10.67
C ASP A 97 -31.98 -7.57 -9.32
N SER A 98 -31.68 -8.81 -8.93
CA SER A 98 -32.13 -9.36 -7.64
C SER A 98 -31.45 -8.69 -6.47
N LEU A 99 -32.14 -7.73 -5.84
CA LEU A 99 -31.66 -7.00 -4.68
C LEU A 99 -31.26 -7.93 -3.51
N PRO A 100 -32.06 -8.98 -3.14
CA PRO A 100 -31.64 -9.91 -2.09
C PRO A 100 -30.34 -10.65 -2.41
N ALA A 101 -30.12 -11.00 -3.69
CA ALA A 101 -28.88 -11.66 -4.09
C ALA A 101 -27.67 -10.73 -3.92
N PHE A 102 -27.80 -9.44 -4.26
CA PHE A 102 -26.75 -8.45 -4.04
C PHE A 102 -26.44 -8.24 -2.56
N TYR A 103 -27.44 -8.23 -1.67
CA TYR A 103 -27.19 -8.17 -0.22
C TYR A 103 -26.38 -9.35 0.28
N ILE A 104 -26.76 -10.58 -0.11
CA ILE A 104 -26.03 -11.80 0.27
C ILE A 104 -24.60 -11.78 -0.26
N LEU A 105 -24.40 -11.35 -1.53
CA LEU A 105 -23.06 -11.22 -2.11
C LEU A 105 -22.21 -10.17 -1.39
N ALA A 106 -22.79 -9.02 -1.09
CA ALA A 106 -22.09 -7.97 -0.35
C ALA A 106 -21.66 -8.45 1.03
N GLU A 107 -22.56 -9.09 1.77
CA GLU A 107 -22.26 -9.61 3.11
C GLU A 107 -21.26 -10.76 3.08
N ALA A 108 -21.41 -11.73 2.19
CA ALA A 108 -20.50 -12.85 2.03
C ALA A 108 -19.07 -12.37 1.68
N THR A 109 -18.95 -11.43 0.74
CA THR A 109 -17.64 -10.87 0.34
C THR A 109 -17.05 -9.97 1.40
N GLU A 110 -17.88 -9.25 2.17
CA GLU A 110 -17.45 -8.43 3.31
C GLU A 110 -16.83 -9.27 4.42
N LYS A 111 -17.45 -10.40 4.77
CA LYS A 111 -16.90 -11.36 5.75
C LYS A 111 -15.63 -12.06 5.27
N GLN A 112 -15.41 -12.13 3.94
CA GLN A 112 -14.18 -12.64 3.33
C GLN A 112 -13.12 -11.56 3.14
N ASN A 113 -13.37 -10.31 3.57
CA ASN A 113 -12.53 -9.14 3.33
C ASN A 113 -12.12 -8.96 1.86
N SER A 114 -13.06 -9.15 0.95
CA SER A 114 -12.86 -9.06 -0.49
C SER A 114 -13.24 -7.68 -1.03
N GLU A 115 -12.40 -7.08 -1.87
CA GLU A 115 -12.70 -5.80 -2.53
C GLU A 115 -13.99 -5.83 -3.38
N GLN A 116 -14.42 -7.01 -3.83
CA GLN A 116 -15.69 -7.18 -4.54
C GLN A 116 -16.91 -6.69 -3.73
N THR A 117 -16.77 -6.56 -2.41
CA THR A 117 -17.79 -5.96 -1.52
C THR A 117 -18.23 -4.59 -2.02
N VAL A 118 -17.29 -3.75 -2.45
CA VAL A 118 -17.59 -2.40 -2.97
C VAL A 118 -18.50 -2.49 -4.19
N SER A 119 -18.16 -3.37 -5.13
CA SER A 119 -18.98 -3.56 -6.34
C SER A 119 -20.41 -4.03 -6.03
N TRP A 120 -20.57 -4.97 -5.09
CA TRP A 120 -21.91 -5.45 -4.71
C TRP A 120 -22.69 -4.41 -3.92
N ARG A 121 -22.05 -3.68 -2.98
CA ARG A 121 -22.69 -2.55 -2.27
C ARG A 121 -23.08 -1.43 -3.25
N ALA A 122 -22.28 -1.17 -4.29
CA ALA A 122 -22.64 -0.21 -5.33
C ALA A 122 -23.88 -0.62 -6.12
N GLN A 123 -24.05 -1.94 -6.43
CA GLN A 123 -25.29 -2.42 -7.07
C GLN A 123 -26.51 -2.26 -6.16
N VAL A 124 -26.38 -2.54 -4.86
CA VAL A 124 -27.44 -2.29 -3.88
C VAL A 124 -27.81 -0.80 -3.84
N ALA A 125 -26.83 0.07 -3.71
CA ALA A 125 -27.02 1.53 -3.65
C ALA A 125 -27.63 2.09 -4.94
N ARG A 126 -27.28 1.51 -6.10
CA ARG A 126 -27.89 1.87 -7.41
C ARG A 126 -29.36 1.50 -7.49
N LEU A 127 -29.73 0.33 -6.96
CA LEU A 127 -31.14 -0.12 -6.97
C LEU A 127 -31.98 0.57 -5.90
N GLN A 128 -31.34 1.13 -4.88
CA GLN A 128 -31.98 1.84 -3.77
C GLN A 128 -31.35 3.22 -3.57
N PRO A 129 -31.47 4.15 -4.52
CA PRO A 129 -30.79 5.45 -4.46
C PRO A 129 -31.23 6.31 -3.28
N ASP A 130 -32.46 6.14 -2.82
CA ASP A 130 -33.05 6.89 -1.71
C ASP A 130 -32.84 6.26 -0.33
N ASN A 131 -32.35 5.05 -0.28
CA ASN A 131 -32.09 4.35 0.97
C ASN A 131 -30.72 4.79 1.53
N ILE A 132 -30.75 5.56 2.61
CA ILE A 132 -29.55 6.15 3.24
C ILE A 132 -28.60 5.05 3.73
N ASP A 133 -29.12 3.99 4.36
CA ASP A 133 -28.30 2.89 4.88
C ASP A 133 -27.53 2.17 3.76
N SER A 134 -28.17 1.99 2.60
CA SER A 134 -27.51 1.38 1.43
C SER A 134 -26.35 2.24 0.92
N GLN A 135 -26.51 3.56 0.93
CA GLN A 135 -25.45 4.51 0.55
C GLN A 135 -24.34 4.56 1.61
N LEU A 136 -24.67 4.60 2.91
CA LEU A 136 -23.69 4.59 3.99
C LEU A 136 -22.87 3.28 4.01
N ASN A 137 -23.53 2.14 3.75
CA ASN A 137 -22.85 0.85 3.61
C ASN A 137 -21.89 0.82 2.41
N LEU A 138 -22.26 1.47 1.30
CA LEU A 138 -21.35 1.63 0.15
C LEU A 138 -20.14 2.50 0.53
N ALA A 139 -20.37 3.64 1.17
CA ALA A 139 -19.29 4.53 1.61
C ALA A 139 -18.34 3.83 2.60
N SER A 140 -18.89 3.11 3.57
CA SER A 140 -18.11 2.31 4.53
C SER A 140 -17.27 1.22 3.84
N ALA A 141 -17.85 0.49 2.89
CA ALA A 141 -17.11 -0.50 2.11
C ALA A 141 -16.00 0.15 1.26
N ALA A 142 -16.28 1.29 0.62
CA ALA A 142 -15.31 2.05 -0.16
C ALA A 142 -14.12 2.49 0.70
N LEU A 143 -14.36 2.99 1.93
CA LEU A 143 -13.30 3.36 2.88
C LEU A 143 -12.44 2.16 3.30
N ARG A 144 -13.07 1.02 3.56
CA ARG A 144 -12.34 -0.21 3.92
C ARG A 144 -11.33 -0.62 2.87
N PHE A 145 -11.63 -0.41 1.59
CA PHE A 145 -10.78 -0.75 0.45
C PHE A 145 -10.10 0.47 -0.19
N SER A 146 -9.90 1.54 0.59
CA SER A 146 -9.16 2.74 0.19
C SER A 146 -9.69 3.48 -1.05
N GLN A 147 -10.97 3.28 -1.41
CA GLN A 147 -11.64 4.00 -2.50
C GLN A 147 -12.24 5.32 -1.96
N ILE A 148 -11.35 6.23 -1.51
CA ILE A 148 -11.70 7.44 -0.76
C ILE A 148 -12.65 8.35 -1.57
N ASP A 149 -12.38 8.55 -2.88
CA ASP A 149 -13.20 9.41 -3.74
C ASP A 149 -14.64 8.90 -3.90
N LEU A 150 -14.82 7.57 -3.95
CA LEU A 150 -16.15 6.96 -4.00
C LEU A 150 -16.90 7.19 -2.68
N ALA A 151 -16.22 7.04 -1.55
CA ALA A 151 -16.80 7.27 -0.23
C ALA A 151 -17.21 8.74 -0.07
N ARG A 152 -16.32 9.67 -0.42
CA ARG A 152 -16.60 11.13 -0.37
C ARG A 152 -17.83 11.49 -1.19
N LYS A 153 -17.86 11.15 -2.48
CA LYS A 153 -19.00 11.43 -3.37
C LYS A 153 -20.32 10.81 -2.87
N THR A 154 -20.24 9.64 -2.25
CA THR A 154 -21.42 8.96 -1.72
C THR A 154 -21.95 9.67 -0.48
N LEU A 155 -21.07 10.08 0.44
CA LEU A 155 -21.44 10.83 1.64
C LEU A 155 -21.97 12.23 1.30
N GLU A 156 -21.34 12.96 0.38
CA GLU A 156 -21.82 14.27 -0.09
C GLU A 156 -23.26 14.18 -0.64
N ARG A 157 -23.57 13.12 -1.38
CA ARG A 157 -24.92 12.90 -1.94
C ARG A 157 -25.97 12.69 -0.87
N VAL A 158 -25.66 11.99 0.20
CA VAL A 158 -26.64 11.68 1.26
C VAL A 158 -26.66 12.69 2.40
N ALA A 159 -25.62 13.52 2.54
CA ALA A 159 -25.47 14.48 3.62
C ALA A 159 -26.73 15.33 3.90
N PRO A 160 -27.43 15.92 2.87
CA PRO A 160 -28.63 16.74 3.13
C PRO A 160 -29.77 16.00 3.86
N ARG A 161 -29.77 14.65 3.81
CA ARG A 161 -30.83 13.81 4.38
C ARG A 161 -30.36 12.95 5.56
N ALA A 162 -29.03 12.87 5.78
CA ALA A 162 -28.42 11.92 6.71
C ALA A 162 -27.75 12.57 7.93
N GLN A 163 -27.61 13.92 7.96
CA GLN A 163 -26.94 14.66 9.04
C GLN A 163 -27.56 14.45 10.44
N ASP A 164 -28.80 13.96 10.51
CA ASP A 164 -29.42 13.65 11.80
C ASP A 164 -29.13 12.22 12.28
N LEU A 165 -28.46 11.39 11.47
CA LEU A 165 -28.19 10.01 11.77
C LEU A 165 -26.78 9.85 12.38
N ALA A 166 -26.67 9.20 13.53
CA ALA A 166 -25.39 8.87 14.14
C ALA A 166 -24.49 8.03 13.21
N THR A 167 -25.07 7.11 12.45
CA THR A 167 -24.37 6.28 11.45
C THR A 167 -23.69 7.09 10.37
N PHE A 168 -24.29 8.23 9.94
CA PHE A 168 -23.66 9.14 8.96
C PHE A 168 -22.35 9.70 9.54
N HIS A 169 -22.37 10.19 10.77
CA HIS A 169 -21.22 10.79 11.42
C HIS A 169 -20.09 9.80 11.66
N ILE A 170 -20.41 8.53 11.94
CA ILE A 170 -19.37 7.48 12.04
C ILE A 170 -18.67 7.29 10.69
N VAL A 171 -19.42 7.19 9.60
CA VAL A 171 -18.80 7.00 8.26
C VAL A 171 -18.05 8.27 7.82
N ALA A 172 -18.57 9.46 8.13
CA ALA A 172 -17.89 10.74 7.88
C ALA A 172 -16.57 10.85 8.66
N GLY A 173 -16.56 10.42 9.92
CA GLY A 173 -15.32 10.37 10.73
C GLY A 173 -14.28 9.41 10.17
N TRP A 174 -14.69 8.24 9.65
CA TRP A 174 -13.78 7.34 8.96
C TRP A 174 -13.25 7.92 7.63
N LEU A 175 -14.07 8.72 6.91
CA LEU A 175 -13.60 9.46 5.73
C LEU A 175 -12.56 10.50 6.14
N ALA A 176 -12.83 11.31 7.16
CA ALA A 176 -11.90 12.31 7.68
C ALA A 176 -10.54 11.68 8.07
N ARG A 177 -10.57 10.50 8.70
CA ARG A 177 -9.35 9.72 8.98
C ARG A 177 -8.59 9.34 7.70
N ALA A 178 -9.31 8.85 6.69
CA ALA A 178 -8.70 8.44 5.42
C ALA A 178 -8.07 9.64 4.67
N GLU A 179 -8.59 10.84 4.90
CA GLU A 179 -8.09 12.11 4.37
C GLU A 179 -6.99 12.75 5.26
N GLY A 180 -6.67 12.13 6.41
CA GLY A 180 -5.66 12.63 7.33
C GLY A 180 -6.14 13.76 8.25
N ASN A 181 -7.44 14.09 8.26
CA ASN A 181 -8.01 15.16 9.09
C ASN A 181 -8.49 14.59 10.44
N LEU A 182 -7.56 14.51 11.41
CA LEU A 182 -7.85 13.96 12.73
C LEU A 182 -8.82 14.83 13.56
N ALA A 183 -8.80 16.13 13.39
CA ALA A 183 -9.71 17.05 14.09
C ALA A 183 -11.16 16.82 13.64
N GLU A 184 -11.40 16.72 12.36
CA GLU A 184 -12.72 16.42 11.79
C GLU A 184 -13.17 15.00 12.20
N GLN A 185 -12.27 14.01 12.21
CA GLN A 185 -12.58 12.67 12.68
C GLN A 185 -13.11 12.68 14.12
N GLU A 186 -12.42 13.39 15.05
CA GLU A 186 -12.85 13.50 16.44
C GLU A 186 -14.22 14.17 16.55
N GLN A 187 -14.42 15.28 15.82
CA GLN A 187 -15.69 16.01 15.82
C GLN A 187 -16.85 15.13 15.35
N GLN A 188 -16.67 14.41 14.25
CA GLN A 188 -17.70 13.53 13.71
C GLN A 188 -18.03 12.37 14.65
N PHE A 189 -17.04 11.75 15.26
CA PHE A 189 -17.29 10.71 16.27
C PHE A 189 -17.96 11.24 17.52
N ALA A 190 -17.64 12.46 17.97
CA ALA A 190 -18.30 13.10 19.11
C ALA A 190 -19.79 13.36 18.81
N ILE A 191 -20.12 13.86 17.61
CA ILE A 191 -21.51 14.06 17.16
C ILE A 191 -22.26 12.71 17.14
N ALA A 192 -21.63 11.64 16.65
CA ALA A 192 -22.25 10.31 16.63
C ALA A 192 -22.60 9.82 18.05
N VAL A 193 -21.68 9.99 19.01
CA VAL A 193 -21.93 9.65 20.42
C VAL A 193 -23.03 10.53 21.04
N GLN A 194 -23.07 11.82 20.70
CA GLN A 194 -24.13 12.74 21.17
C GLN A 194 -25.51 12.32 20.64
N LYS A 195 -25.60 11.87 19.39
CA LYS A 195 -26.85 11.44 18.76
C LYS A 195 -27.35 10.08 19.26
N ASP A 196 -26.43 9.17 19.58
CA ASP A 196 -26.74 7.84 20.16
C ASP A 196 -25.78 7.51 21.32
N PRO A 197 -26.03 8.07 22.50
CA PRO A 197 -25.15 7.91 23.67
C PRO A 197 -25.21 6.51 24.31
N LYS A 198 -26.09 5.62 23.86
CA LYS A 198 -26.14 4.23 24.33
C LYS A 198 -25.31 3.28 23.51
N ASN A 199 -24.86 3.69 22.34
CA ASN A 199 -24.12 2.84 21.43
C ASN A 199 -22.64 2.72 21.84
N ASP A 200 -22.27 1.56 22.32
CA ASP A 200 -20.92 1.31 22.82
C ASP A 200 -19.87 1.28 21.69
N LEU A 201 -20.25 0.97 20.44
CA LEU A 201 -19.35 1.07 19.29
C LEU A 201 -18.91 2.51 19.03
N TYR A 202 -19.84 3.48 19.11
CA TYR A 202 -19.53 4.89 18.91
C TYR A 202 -18.64 5.43 20.02
N LYS A 203 -18.93 5.05 21.27
CA LYS A 203 -18.07 5.40 22.42
C LYS A 203 -16.69 4.79 22.30
N PHE A 204 -16.60 3.53 21.86
CA PHE A 204 -15.30 2.88 21.61
C PHE A 204 -14.47 3.62 20.57
N ASN A 205 -15.07 3.98 19.43
CA ASN A 205 -14.37 4.70 18.37
C ASN A 205 -13.86 6.07 18.83
N LEU A 206 -14.70 6.83 19.54
CA LEU A 206 -14.32 8.12 20.09
C LEU A 206 -13.22 7.99 21.15
N ALA A 207 -13.41 7.09 22.13
CA ALA A 207 -12.45 6.90 23.22
C ALA A 207 -11.10 6.39 22.71
N ALA A 208 -11.07 5.47 21.72
CA ALA A 208 -9.85 4.97 21.11
C ALA A 208 -9.05 6.07 20.37
N LEU A 209 -9.72 7.15 19.93
CA LEU A 209 -9.07 8.33 19.35
C LEU A 209 -8.60 9.28 20.45
N GLN A 210 -9.50 9.62 21.39
CA GLN A 210 -9.27 10.64 22.43
C GLN A 210 -8.27 10.22 23.51
N ILE A 211 -8.01 8.93 23.69
CA ILE A 211 -7.03 8.44 24.66
C ILE A 211 -5.63 9.02 24.45
N ARG A 212 -5.30 9.40 23.18
CA ARG A 212 -4.03 10.03 22.80
C ARG A 212 -4.11 11.56 22.71
N SER A 213 -5.22 12.16 23.15
CA SER A 213 -5.37 13.62 23.17
C SER A 213 -4.38 14.27 24.12
N GLN A 214 -3.86 15.44 23.74
CA GLN A 214 -3.08 16.29 24.65
C GLN A 214 -3.95 16.95 25.73
N ASP A 215 -5.26 16.99 25.51
CA ASP A 215 -6.24 17.43 26.52
C ASP A 215 -6.39 16.35 27.58
N SER A 216 -5.93 16.66 28.80
CA SER A 216 -5.90 15.72 29.92
C SER A 216 -7.30 15.27 30.36
N GLU A 217 -8.31 16.14 30.25
CA GLU A 217 -9.69 15.81 30.61
C GLU A 217 -10.29 14.83 29.60
N LYS A 218 -10.13 15.08 28.31
CA LYS A 218 -10.59 14.19 27.24
C LYS A 218 -9.91 12.82 27.32
N SER A 219 -8.59 12.79 27.55
CA SER A 219 -7.87 11.52 27.66
C SER A 219 -8.25 10.72 28.90
N ALA A 220 -8.52 11.38 30.05
CA ALA A 220 -9.02 10.72 31.24
C ALA A 220 -10.42 10.12 31.02
N GLN A 221 -11.37 10.89 30.47
CA GLN A 221 -12.70 10.38 30.13
C GLN A 221 -12.65 9.21 29.13
N ALA A 222 -11.71 9.26 28.18
CA ALA A 222 -11.50 8.17 27.23
C ALA A 222 -11.00 6.89 27.91
N ARG A 223 -10.06 7.00 28.89
CA ARG A 223 -9.60 5.86 29.70
C ARG A 223 -10.75 5.23 30.45
N ASP A 224 -11.54 6.02 31.17
CA ASP A 224 -12.70 5.53 31.97
C ASP A 224 -13.71 4.81 31.06
N ASN A 225 -13.99 5.37 29.86
CA ASN A 225 -14.86 4.73 28.89
C ASN A 225 -14.31 3.40 28.40
N LEU A 226 -13.00 3.34 28.06
CA LEU A 226 -12.36 2.11 27.60
C LEU A 226 -12.28 1.06 28.72
N GLU A 227 -11.97 1.47 29.98
CA GLU A 227 -11.98 0.54 31.12
C GLU A 227 -13.37 -0.08 31.33
N ARG A 228 -14.45 0.71 31.24
CA ARG A 228 -15.81 0.18 31.27
C ARG A 228 -16.08 -0.78 30.11
N LEU A 229 -15.62 -0.45 28.90
CA LEU A 229 -15.80 -1.27 27.70
C LEU A 229 -14.99 -2.58 27.72
N THR A 230 -13.99 -2.72 28.62
CA THR A 230 -13.36 -4.03 28.87
C THR A 230 -14.31 -5.05 29.43
N GLN A 231 -15.45 -4.63 30.01
CA GLN A 231 -16.49 -5.55 30.55
C GLN A 231 -17.50 -5.98 29.47
N VAL A 232 -17.48 -5.34 28.30
CA VAL A 232 -18.37 -5.68 27.17
C VAL A 232 -17.64 -6.65 26.24
N PRO A 233 -18.11 -7.90 26.07
CA PRO A 233 -17.37 -8.93 25.33
C PRO A 233 -16.91 -8.50 23.94
N GLU A 234 -17.75 -7.78 23.18
CA GLU A 234 -17.47 -7.31 21.82
C GLU A 234 -16.30 -6.31 21.77
N PHE A 235 -16.11 -5.50 22.80
CA PHE A 235 -15.08 -4.46 22.85
C PHE A 235 -13.90 -4.80 23.77
N HIS A 236 -14.01 -5.88 24.55
CA HIS A 236 -13.03 -6.30 25.57
C HIS A 236 -11.58 -6.24 25.05
N THR A 237 -11.29 -6.98 24.00
CA THR A 237 -9.92 -7.09 23.43
C THR A 237 -9.45 -5.77 22.82
N GLY A 238 -10.35 -5.05 22.13
CA GLY A 238 -10.05 -3.75 21.54
C GLY A 238 -9.75 -2.68 22.59
N ALA A 239 -10.52 -2.64 23.66
CA ALA A 239 -10.32 -1.71 24.79
C ALA A 239 -9.00 -1.99 25.52
N LEU A 240 -8.71 -3.26 25.83
CA LEU A 240 -7.44 -3.66 26.44
C LEU A 240 -6.23 -3.26 25.59
N ARG A 241 -6.33 -3.41 24.27
CA ARG A 241 -5.27 -2.99 23.32
C ARG A 241 -5.03 -1.48 23.37
N ALA A 242 -6.09 -0.68 23.38
CA ALA A 242 -5.99 0.78 23.46
C ALA A 242 -5.38 1.23 24.80
N LEU A 243 -5.86 0.66 25.91
CA LEU A 243 -5.37 0.95 27.26
C LEU A 243 -3.92 0.51 27.48
N LEU A 244 -3.51 -0.64 26.92
CA LEU A 244 -2.11 -1.09 26.97
C LEU A 244 -1.19 -0.08 26.26
N ASN A 245 -1.55 0.35 25.06
CA ASN A 245 -0.76 1.34 24.33
C ASN A 245 -0.65 2.67 25.10
N ASP A 246 -1.76 3.15 25.64
CA ASP A 246 -1.79 4.38 26.43
C ASP A 246 -0.90 4.30 27.68
N ALA A 247 -0.98 3.20 28.43
CA ALA A 247 -0.15 2.98 29.61
C ALA A 247 1.35 2.91 29.24
N VAL A 248 1.69 2.31 28.09
CA VAL A 248 3.06 2.29 27.56
C VAL A 248 3.54 3.69 27.18
N ASP A 249 2.71 4.46 26.48
CA ASP A 249 3.01 5.82 26.05
C ASP A 249 3.24 6.76 27.24
N HIS A 250 2.51 6.56 28.36
CA HIS A 250 2.68 7.28 29.62
C HIS A 250 3.72 6.68 30.58
N SER A 251 4.42 5.61 30.16
CA SER A 251 5.42 4.92 31.00
C SER A 251 4.86 4.36 32.32
N ASP A 252 3.53 4.11 32.40
CA ASP A 252 2.92 3.40 33.51
C ASP A 252 3.07 1.89 33.33
N LEU A 253 4.25 1.41 33.69
CA LEU A 253 4.66 0.04 33.44
C LEU A 253 3.83 -0.99 34.22
N GLN A 254 3.31 -0.60 35.39
CA GLN A 254 2.50 -1.50 36.23
C GLN A 254 1.11 -1.73 35.61
N THR A 255 0.46 -0.65 35.19
CA THR A 255 -0.84 -0.71 34.52
C THR A 255 -0.72 -1.38 33.15
N ALA A 256 0.35 -1.10 32.38
CA ALA A 256 0.64 -1.76 31.12
C ALA A 256 0.82 -3.27 31.30
N ASP A 257 1.54 -3.73 32.33
CA ASP A 257 1.71 -5.16 32.61
C ASP A 257 0.37 -5.84 32.92
N ARG A 258 -0.49 -5.20 33.70
CA ARG A 258 -1.85 -5.69 34.01
C ARG A 258 -2.66 -5.87 32.71
N PHE A 259 -2.70 -4.86 31.87
CA PHE A 259 -3.44 -4.93 30.61
C PHE A 259 -2.83 -5.95 29.62
N ALA A 260 -1.51 -6.06 29.56
CA ALA A 260 -0.84 -7.07 28.74
C ALA A 260 -1.18 -8.51 29.18
N GLN A 261 -1.28 -8.77 30.47
CA GLN A 261 -1.70 -10.06 31.00
C GLN A 261 -3.17 -10.36 30.68
N GLN A 262 -4.06 -9.38 30.87
CA GLN A 262 -5.48 -9.53 30.55
C GLN A 262 -5.69 -9.77 29.04
N LEU A 263 -4.96 -9.02 28.18
CA LEU A 263 -5.01 -9.17 26.73
C LEU A 263 -4.60 -10.58 26.28
N GLN A 264 -3.54 -11.15 26.87
CA GLN A 264 -3.10 -12.51 26.58
C GLN A 264 -4.10 -13.59 27.01
N MET A 265 -4.99 -13.28 27.95
CA MET A 265 -6.04 -14.18 28.45
C MET A 265 -7.38 -13.98 27.74
N SER A 266 -7.50 -12.94 26.91
CA SER A 266 -8.74 -12.64 26.19
C SER A 266 -9.14 -13.79 25.25
N PRO A 267 -10.44 -14.17 25.21
CA PRO A 267 -10.93 -15.22 24.30
C PRO A 267 -10.71 -14.90 22.82
N GLU A 268 -10.70 -13.61 22.47
CA GLU A 268 -10.55 -13.12 21.09
C GLU A 268 -9.15 -12.53 20.84
N VAL A 269 -8.15 -12.98 21.60
CA VAL A 269 -6.77 -12.55 21.40
C VAL A 269 -6.30 -12.90 19.98
N SER A 270 -5.89 -11.89 19.23
CA SER A 270 -5.28 -12.07 17.91
C SER A 270 -3.78 -12.33 18.03
N PHE A 271 -3.20 -12.88 16.96
CA PHE A 271 -1.74 -13.05 16.94
C PHE A 271 -0.99 -11.71 17.05
N GLY A 272 -1.55 -10.64 16.48
CA GLY A 272 -1.02 -9.28 16.62
C GLY A 272 -0.97 -8.77 18.06
N ASP A 273 -1.89 -9.21 18.93
CA ASP A 273 -1.89 -8.85 20.34
C ASP A 273 -0.73 -9.49 21.10
N TYR A 274 -0.34 -10.71 20.74
CA TYR A 274 0.88 -11.32 21.27
C TYR A 274 2.12 -10.54 20.86
N LEU A 275 2.19 -10.07 19.61
CA LEU A 275 3.32 -9.24 19.15
C LEU A 275 3.36 -7.89 19.87
N LEU A 276 2.20 -7.29 20.15
CA LEU A 276 2.10 -6.07 20.96
C LEU A 276 2.64 -6.29 22.39
N CYS A 277 2.24 -7.38 23.04
CA CYS A 277 2.75 -7.74 24.35
C CYS A 277 4.26 -8.05 24.33
N LEU A 278 4.76 -8.70 23.28
CA LEU A 278 6.20 -8.93 23.11
C LEU A 278 6.97 -7.62 22.96
N ASN A 279 6.45 -6.65 22.18
CA ASN A 279 7.06 -5.33 22.06
C ASN A 279 7.16 -4.61 23.41
N PHE A 280 6.12 -4.71 24.21
CA PHE A 280 6.09 -4.14 25.56
C PHE A 280 7.12 -4.80 26.47
N TYR A 281 7.07 -6.14 26.63
CA TYR A 281 7.97 -6.86 27.54
C TYR A 281 9.42 -6.79 27.13
N ARG A 282 9.73 -6.69 25.84
CA ARG A 282 11.12 -6.55 25.37
C ARG A 282 11.81 -5.31 25.93
N LYS A 283 11.06 -4.22 26.14
CA LYS A 283 11.57 -2.97 26.71
C LYS A 283 11.63 -2.99 28.23
N LEU A 284 10.81 -3.83 28.87
CA LEU A 284 10.56 -3.79 30.30
C LEU A 284 11.25 -4.90 31.08
N ASP A 285 11.05 -6.17 30.67
CA ASP A 285 11.43 -7.35 31.46
C ASP A 285 11.83 -8.50 30.56
N THR A 286 13.12 -8.77 30.49
CA THR A 286 13.68 -9.87 29.66
C THR A 286 13.09 -11.23 30.02
N ARG A 287 12.81 -11.50 31.30
CA ARG A 287 12.25 -12.81 31.73
C ARG A 287 10.83 -13.01 31.25
N LYS A 288 9.98 -11.98 31.37
CA LYS A 288 8.60 -12.02 30.87
C LYS A 288 8.58 -12.09 29.35
N PHE A 289 9.50 -11.37 28.70
CA PHE A 289 9.69 -11.43 27.25
C PHE A 289 10.03 -12.84 26.78
N ASP A 290 11.07 -13.47 27.36
CA ASP A 290 11.50 -14.82 26.97
C ASP A 290 10.40 -15.85 27.22
N ALA A 291 9.72 -15.77 28.37
CA ALA A 291 8.60 -16.65 28.71
C ALA A 291 7.43 -16.51 27.72
N LEU A 292 7.08 -15.27 27.34
CA LEU A 292 6.01 -15.04 26.36
C LEU A 292 6.44 -15.52 24.96
N LEU A 293 7.66 -15.23 24.53
CA LEU A 293 8.18 -15.68 23.25
C LEU A 293 8.12 -17.21 23.10
N GLU A 294 8.58 -17.93 24.14
CA GLU A 294 8.51 -19.40 24.16
C GLU A 294 7.06 -19.93 24.17
N LYS A 295 6.12 -19.21 24.80
CA LYS A 295 4.69 -19.54 24.79
C LYS A 295 4.07 -19.32 23.40
N VAL A 296 4.48 -18.26 22.68
CA VAL A 296 3.88 -17.84 21.41
C VAL A 296 4.43 -18.67 20.22
N LYS A 297 5.68 -19.11 20.25
CA LYS A 297 6.28 -19.95 19.22
C LYS A 297 5.42 -21.18 18.81
N PRO A 298 4.95 -22.03 19.72
CA PRO A 298 4.09 -23.17 19.34
C PRO A 298 2.71 -22.75 18.85
N VAL A 299 2.21 -21.57 19.25
CA VAL A 299 0.95 -21.02 18.73
C VAL A 299 1.15 -20.60 17.27
N ALA A 300 2.21 -19.85 16.98
CA ALA A 300 2.57 -19.43 15.64
C ALA A 300 2.79 -20.62 14.69
N ALA A 301 3.45 -21.68 15.16
CA ALA A 301 3.73 -22.87 14.36
C ALA A 301 2.49 -23.62 13.84
N ARG A 302 1.29 -23.34 14.37
CA ARG A 302 0.03 -23.96 13.93
C ARG A 302 -0.54 -23.32 12.66
N ASN A 303 -0.14 -22.09 12.36
CA ASN A 303 -0.65 -21.31 11.25
C ASN A 303 0.52 -20.69 10.46
N SER A 304 0.58 -20.92 9.15
CA SER A 304 1.70 -20.45 8.35
C SER A 304 1.81 -18.92 8.30
N SER A 305 0.67 -18.19 8.38
CA SER A 305 0.66 -16.73 8.44
C SER A 305 1.26 -16.23 9.75
N ASP A 306 0.82 -16.79 10.88
CA ASP A 306 1.29 -16.40 12.21
C ASP A 306 2.77 -16.76 12.40
N LEU A 307 3.19 -17.91 11.84
CA LEU A 307 4.59 -18.32 11.83
C LEU A 307 5.46 -17.29 11.10
N GLY A 308 5.04 -16.89 9.91
CA GLY A 308 5.74 -15.87 9.14
C GLY A 308 5.78 -14.54 9.88
N LEU A 309 4.64 -14.09 10.41
CA LEU A 309 4.55 -12.84 11.18
C LEU A 309 5.48 -12.83 12.40
N LEU A 310 5.55 -13.94 13.15
CA LEU A 310 6.48 -14.01 14.28
C LEU A 310 7.93 -13.97 13.85
N MET A 311 8.30 -14.73 12.82
CA MET A 311 9.67 -14.74 12.31
C MET A 311 10.09 -13.39 11.73
N ASP A 312 9.21 -12.70 10.99
CA ASP A 312 9.45 -11.35 10.47
C ASP A 312 9.62 -10.36 11.62
N TRP A 313 8.72 -10.40 12.61
CA TRP A 313 8.83 -9.58 13.81
C TRP A 313 10.14 -9.85 14.57
N MET A 314 10.55 -11.11 14.70
CA MET A 314 11.83 -11.47 15.34
C MET A 314 13.03 -10.88 14.57
N ASN A 315 13.02 -10.95 13.24
CA ASN A 315 14.06 -10.34 12.40
C ASN A 315 14.14 -8.83 12.59
N GLU A 316 13.01 -8.13 12.54
CA GLU A 316 12.94 -6.67 12.73
C GLU A 316 13.43 -6.24 14.13
N ASN A 317 13.31 -7.14 15.09
CA ASN A 317 13.73 -6.92 16.47
C ASN A 317 15.13 -7.47 16.82
N GLY A 318 15.95 -7.81 15.82
CA GLY A 318 17.34 -8.24 16.00
C GLY A 318 17.49 -9.69 16.52
N LEU A 319 16.42 -10.50 16.42
CA LEU A 319 16.41 -11.90 16.85
C LEU A 319 16.61 -12.88 15.68
N ALA A 320 17.24 -12.45 14.59
CA ALA A 320 17.48 -13.28 13.41
C ALA A 320 18.22 -14.59 13.74
N SER A 321 19.13 -14.57 14.72
CA SER A 321 19.82 -15.77 15.19
C SER A 321 18.88 -16.79 15.86
N GLU A 322 17.84 -16.28 16.52
CA GLU A 322 16.82 -17.13 17.15
C GLU A 322 15.88 -17.73 16.11
N VAL A 323 15.54 -16.98 15.07
CA VAL A 323 14.76 -17.49 13.91
C VAL A 323 15.50 -18.70 13.30
N VAL A 324 16.80 -18.57 13.06
CA VAL A 324 17.61 -19.65 12.47
C VAL A 324 17.69 -20.87 13.38
N ARG A 325 17.80 -20.69 14.70
CA ARG A 325 17.78 -21.82 15.65
C ARG A 325 16.41 -22.48 15.76
N TRP A 326 15.37 -21.69 15.64
CA TRP A 326 14.00 -22.19 15.76
C TRP A 326 13.55 -22.94 14.51
N MET A 327 13.93 -22.47 13.30
CA MET A 327 13.60 -23.16 12.05
C MET A 327 14.05 -24.61 12.04
N ASP A 328 15.22 -24.91 12.61
CA ASP A 328 15.78 -26.27 12.68
C ASP A 328 14.92 -27.24 13.52
N LYS A 329 13.99 -26.72 14.34
CA LYS A 329 13.04 -27.48 15.17
C LYS A 329 11.65 -27.63 14.53
N LEU A 330 11.41 -26.97 13.41
CA LEU A 330 10.11 -26.96 12.73
C LEU A 330 10.09 -27.99 11.59
N PRO A 331 8.89 -28.51 11.25
CA PRO A 331 8.75 -29.37 10.07
C PRO A 331 9.09 -28.63 8.78
N ASP A 332 9.76 -29.28 7.83
CA ASP A 332 10.09 -28.71 6.52
C ASP A 332 8.87 -28.15 5.78
N ALA A 333 7.73 -28.81 5.91
CA ALA A 333 6.48 -28.36 5.28
C ALA A 333 6.01 -26.97 5.75
N ALA A 334 6.37 -26.57 6.99
CA ALA A 334 6.02 -25.27 7.54
C ALA A 334 7.03 -24.17 7.15
N THR A 335 8.29 -24.54 6.92
CA THR A 335 9.39 -23.59 6.72
C THR A 335 9.72 -23.32 5.24
N THR A 336 9.45 -24.28 4.34
CA THR A 336 9.88 -24.22 2.92
C THR A 336 8.96 -23.41 2.02
N LYS A 337 7.81 -22.92 2.53
CA LYS A 337 6.86 -22.09 1.78
C LYS A 337 6.69 -20.71 2.42
N PRO A 338 6.39 -19.67 1.63
CA PRO A 338 5.99 -18.38 2.19
C PRO A 338 4.77 -18.49 3.12
N PRO A 339 4.68 -17.64 4.17
CA PRO A 339 5.59 -16.54 4.47
C PRO A 339 6.88 -16.94 5.23
N ALA A 340 6.90 -18.08 5.94
CA ALA A 340 8.04 -18.49 6.76
C ALA A 340 9.35 -18.62 5.97
N ALA A 341 9.31 -19.16 4.75
CA ALA A 341 10.50 -19.29 3.89
C ALA A 341 11.17 -17.94 3.61
N VAL A 342 10.36 -16.88 3.43
CA VAL A 342 10.84 -15.51 3.22
C VAL A 342 11.49 -14.96 4.48
N ALA A 343 10.83 -15.12 5.63
CA ALA A 343 11.36 -14.67 6.92
C ALA A 343 12.69 -15.35 7.29
N ILE A 344 12.84 -16.65 6.97
CA ILE A 344 14.09 -17.39 7.16
C ILE A 344 15.18 -16.86 6.22
N ALA A 345 14.85 -16.56 4.95
CA ALA A 345 15.81 -15.94 4.03
C ALA A 345 16.26 -14.56 4.54
N ALA A 346 15.32 -13.77 5.08
CA ALA A 346 15.61 -12.49 5.72
C ALA A 346 16.58 -12.67 6.91
N ALA A 347 16.34 -13.70 7.76
CA ALA A 347 17.21 -13.98 8.89
C ALA A 347 18.64 -14.35 8.46
N PHE A 348 18.81 -15.12 7.38
CA PHE A 348 20.14 -15.42 6.84
C PHE A 348 20.82 -14.16 6.28
N ALA A 349 20.06 -13.29 5.61
CA ALA A 349 20.57 -12.03 5.09
C ALA A 349 21.01 -11.08 6.21
N GLU A 350 20.21 -10.91 7.28
CA GLU A 350 20.56 -10.10 8.46
C GLU A 350 21.84 -10.60 9.15
N GLN A 351 22.03 -11.91 9.21
CA GLN A 351 23.24 -12.53 9.76
C GLN A 351 24.41 -12.50 8.77
N LYS A 352 24.24 -11.96 7.57
CA LYS A 352 25.22 -12.00 6.48
C LYS A 352 25.70 -13.41 6.15
N ASN A 353 24.86 -14.42 6.39
CA ASN A 353 25.16 -15.82 6.10
C ASN A 353 24.81 -16.18 4.65
N TRP A 354 25.60 -15.64 3.72
CA TRP A 354 25.34 -15.71 2.28
C TRP A 354 25.35 -17.13 1.74
N SER A 355 26.18 -18.00 2.29
CA SER A 355 26.24 -19.43 1.88
C SER A 355 24.98 -20.20 2.26
N ARG A 356 24.39 -19.96 3.46
CA ARG A 356 23.12 -20.57 3.86
C ARG A 356 21.97 -19.94 3.07
N LEU A 357 21.96 -18.63 2.88
CA LEU A 357 20.96 -17.94 2.06
C LEU A 357 20.93 -18.49 0.64
N ARG A 358 22.10 -18.63 -0.01
CA ARG A 358 22.21 -19.16 -1.37
C ARG A 358 21.68 -20.60 -1.45
N ARG A 359 22.02 -21.43 -0.47
CA ARG A 359 21.51 -22.82 -0.42
C ARG A 359 20.01 -22.86 -0.21
N TRP A 360 19.47 -22.01 0.67
CA TRP A 360 18.05 -21.94 0.98
C TRP A 360 17.21 -21.52 -0.22
N THR A 361 17.69 -20.58 -1.02
CA THR A 361 16.96 -20.01 -2.15
C THR A 361 17.21 -20.74 -3.48
N ARG A 362 18.22 -21.63 -3.53
CA ARG A 362 18.63 -22.31 -4.78
C ARG A 362 17.64 -23.38 -5.24
N SER A 363 17.00 -24.07 -4.33
CA SER A 363 16.11 -25.20 -4.61
C SER A 363 14.69 -24.92 -4.13
N GLY A 364 13.71 -25.53 -4.78
CA GLY A 364 12.31 -25.41 -4.46
C GLY A 364 11.62 -24.27 -5.19
N SER A 365 10.28 -24.24 -5.10
CA SER A 365 9.44 -23.16 -5.59
C SER A 365 8.66 -22.59 -4.41
N TRP A 366 8.62 -21.26 -4.32
CA TRP A 366 7.79 -20.54 -3.36
C TRP A 366 6.42 -20.15 -3.96
N GLY A 367 6.07 -20.72 -5.13
CA GLY A 367 4.82 -20.40 -5.81
C GLY A 367 4.73 -18.92 -6.14
N GLU A 368 3.67 -18.25 -5.70
CA GLU A 368 3.51 -16.81 -5.91
C GLU A 368 4.60 -15.95 -5.26
N GLY A 369 5.38 -16.51 -4.34
CA GLY A 369 6.52 -15.86 -3.69
C GLY A 369 7.85 -16.04 -4.41
N ASP A 370 7.91 -16.66 -5.59
CA ASP A 370 9.17 -16.94 -6.29
C ASP A 370 9.96 -15.67 -6.66
N TYR A 371 9.29 -14.55 -6.87
CA TYR A 371 9.96 -13.26 -7.08
C TYR A 371 10.83 -12.86 -5.86
N LEU A 372 10.39 -13.15 -4.62
CA LEU A 372 11.18 -12.92 -3.42
C LEU A 372 12.34 -13.91 -3.30
N ARG A 373 12.09 -15.19 -3.60
CA ARG A 373 13.15 -16.20 -3.62
C ARG A 373 14.30 -15.81 -4.54
N LEU A 374 13.97 -15.37 -5.76
CA LEU A 374 14.94 -14.89 -6.76
C LEU A 374 15.67 -13.63 -6.28
N ALA A 375 14.96 -12.69 -5.64
CA ALA A 375 15.57 -11.48 -5.10
C ALA A 375 16.59 -11.79 -3.98
N TYR A 376 16.25 -12.69 -3.04
CA TYR A 376 17.19 -13.14 -2.01
C TYR A 376 18.36 -13.94 -2.59
N GLN A 377 18.11 -14.73 -3.64
CA GLN A 377 19.18 -15.44 -4.35
C GLN A 377 20.13 -14.47 -5.05
N ALA A 378 19.60 -13.42 -5.68
CA ALA A 378 20.38 -12.34 -6.28
C ALA A 378 21.25 -11.65 -5.22
N LEU A 379 20.68 -11.28 -4.08
CA LEU A 379 21.43 -10.68 -2.97
C LEU A 379 22.60 -11.60 -2.54
N ALA A 380 22.35 -12.89 -2.36
CA ALA A 380 23.39 -13.84 -1.99
C ALA A 380 24.48 -13.98 -3.06
N ALA A 381 24.13 -13.88 -4.35
CA ALA A 381 25.09 -13.87 -5.46
C ALA A 381 25.99 -12.63 -5.40
N ARG A 382 25.43 -11.44 -5.27
CA ARG A 382 26.17 -10.17 -5.21
C ARG A 382 27.15 -10.11 -4.03
N GLN A 383 26.79 -10.73 -2.92
CA GLN A 383 27.63 -10.80 -1.72
C GLN A 383 28.66 -11.95 -1.77
N SER A 384 28.68 -12.75 -2.84
CA SER A 384 29.71 -13.76 -3.04
C SER A 384 30.96 -13.10 -3.63
N HIS A 385 32.13 -13.56 -3.19
CA HIS A 385 33.43 -13.05 -3.68
C HIS A 385 33.84 -13.67 -5.05
N GLN A 386 32.88 -14.10 -5.86
CA GLN A 386 33.13 -14.70 -7.17
C GLN A 386 33.22 -13.62 -8.25
N SER A 387 34.07 -13.81 -9.24
CA SER A 387 34.24 -12.87 -10.38
C SER A 387 32.98 -12.70 -11.24
N SER A 388 32.02 -13.62 -11.16
CA SER A 388 30.72 -13.59 -11.87
C SER A 388 29.57 -13.05 -11.01
N ALA A 389 29.84 -12.55 -9.81
CA ALA A 389 28.81 -12.16 -8.83
C ALA A 389 27.82 -11.13 -9.37
N ASP A 390 28.30 -10.09 -10.05
CA ASP A 390 27.44 -9.03 -10.60
C ASP A 390 26.58 -9.54 -11.77
N ALA A 391 27.13 -10.36 -12.67
CA ALA A 391 26.36 -10.93 -13.77
C ALA A 391 25.28 -11.93 -13.29
N GLU A 392 25.59 -12.72 -12.27
CA GLU A 392 24.62 -13.63 -11.63
C GLU A 392 23.53 -12.83 -10.91
N PHE A 393 23.92 -11.76 -10.19
CA PHE A 393 22.97 -10.84 -9.57
C PHE A 393 22.00 -10.25 -10.59
N ASP A 394 22.53 -9.64 -11.67
CA ASP A 394 21.72 -9.00 -12.71
C ASP A 394 20.72 -9.97 -13.35
N THR A 395 21.15 -11.21 -13.58
CA THR A 395 20.29 -12.25 -14.18
C THR A 395 19.14 -12.61 -13.23
N LEU A 396 19.45 -12.87 -11.96
CA LEU A 396 18.48 -13.26 -10.95
C LEU A 396 17.55 -12.10 -10.57
N TRP A 397 18.09 -10.88 -10.50
CA TRP A 397 17.30 -9.69 -10.20
C TRP A 397 16.28 -9.39 -11.30
N ARG A 398 16.72 -9.46 -12.59
CA ARG A 398 15.78 -9.32 -13.72
C ARG A 398 14.71 -10.41 -13.71
N ALA A 399 15.07 -11.65 -13.36
CA ALA A 399 14.08 -12.72 -13.22
C ALA A 399 13.09 -12.44 -12.09
N ALA A 400 13.54 -11.87 -10.97
CA ALA A 400 12.66 -11.44 -9.87
C ALA A 400 11.70 -10.32 -10.32
N LEU A 401 12.21 -9.32 -11.03
CA LEU A 401 11.39 -8.24 -11.61
C LEU A 401 10.34 -8.77 -12.58
N HIS A 402 10.74 -9.70 -13.46
CA HIS A 402 9.81 -10.31 -14.41
C HIS A 402 8.72 -11.13 -13.70
N ALA A 403 9.06 -11.86 -12.63
CA ALA A 403 8.09 -12.62 -11.83
C ALA A 403 7.15 -11.73 -10.99
N ALA A 404 7.51 -10.47 -10.78
CA ALA A 404 6.69 -9.47 -10.10
C ALA A 404 5.92 -8.56 -11.07
N ALA A 405 6.22 -8.61 -12.37
CA ALA A 405 5.68 -7.70 -13.38
C ALA A 405 4.14 -7.71 -13.38
N ASP A 406 3.56 -6.55 -13.66
CA ASP A 406 2.11 -6.32 -13.72
C ASP A 406 1.35 -6.55 -12.38
N GLN A 407 2.09 -6.70 -11.27
CA GLN A 407 1.52 -6.81 -9.93
C GLN A 407 2.13 -5.76 -8.99
N PRO A 408 1.49 -4.59 -8.84
CA PRO A 408 2.03 -3.47 -8.05
C PRO A 408 2.47 -3.85 -6.63
N ASP A 409 1.70 -4.70 -5.95
CA ASP A 409 2.04 -5.15 -4.58
C ASP A 409 3.34 -5.95 -4.53
N ARG A 410 3.65 -6.74 -5.56
CA ARG A 410 4.91 -7.49 -5.64
C ARG A 410 6.08 -6.57 -5.98
N GLU A 411 5.86 -5.63 -6.89
CA GLU A 411 6.86 -4.62 -7.24
C GLU A 411 7.21 -3.74 -6.04
N ILE A 412 6.22 -3.30 -5.25
CA ILE A 412 6.42 -2.54 -4.02
C ILE A 412 7.28 -3.33 -3.02
N LYS A 413 7.03 -4.63 -2.85
CA LYS A 413 7.85 -5.48 -1.96
C LYS A 413 9.29 -5.58 -2.44
N LEU A 414 9.54 -5.75 -3.75
CA LEU A 414 10.89 -5.74 -4.30
C LEU A 414 11.58 -4.38 -4.12
N ALA A 415 10.87 -3.29 -4.34
CA ALA A 415 11.40 -1.95 -4.15
C ALA A 415 11.79 -1.67 -2.69
N ARG A 416 10.97 -2.11 -1.73
CA ARG A 416 11.29 -2.04 -0.29
C ARG A 416 12.52 -2.87 0.06
N LEU A 417 12.67 -4.08 -0.51
CA LEU A 417 13.85 -4.92 -0.31
C LEU A 417 15.10 -4.27 -0.91
N ALA A 418 15.02 -3.76 -2.15
CA ALA A 418 16.13 -3.05 -2.78
C ALA A 418 16.58 -1.85 -1.93
N SER A 419 15.63 -1.06 -1.40
CA SER A 419 15.91 0.06 -0.50
C SER A 419 16.57 -0.42 0.81
N LYS A 420 16.04 -1.49 1.42
CA LYS A 420 16.60 -2.09 2.65
C LYS A 420 18.04 -2.58 2.46
N TRP A 421 18.35 -3.12 1.30
CA TRP A 421 19.66 -3.66 0.97
C TRP A 421 20.62 -2.61 0.39
N ASN A 422 20.23 -1.32 0.36
CA ASN A 422 21.00 -0.22 -0.23
C ASN A 422 21.37 -0.47 -1.72
N LEU A 423 20.51 -1.14 -2.46
CA LEU A 423 20.63 -1.32 -3.90
C LEU A 423 20.04 -0.08 -4.59
N ALA A 424 20.85 0.99 -4.66
CA ALA A 424 20.37 2.31 -5.05
C ALA A 424 19.80 2.35 -6.48
N ILE A 425 20.49 1.72 -7.44
CA ILE A 425 20.10 1.70 -8.86
C ILE A 425 18.78 0.93 -9.02
N GLU A 426 18.71 -0.27 -8.46
CA GLU A 426 17.57 -1.16 -8.54
C GLU A 426 16.35 -0.58 -7.81
N SER A 427 16.60 0.08 -6.68
CA SER A 427 15.58 0.79 -5.90
C SER A 427 15.01 1.98 -6.68
N GLU A 428 15.88 2.82 -7.25
CA GLU A 428 15.47 3.97 -8.07
C GLU A 428 14.63 3.55 -9.27
N GLU A 429 15.03 2.50 -9.98
CA GLU A 429 14.31 1.98 -11.15
C GLU A 429 12.86 1.61 -10.81
N ILE A 430 12.67 0.80 -9.76
CA ILE A 430 11.35 0.31 -9.40
C ILE A 430 10.49 1.45 -8.85
N TRP A 431 11.01 2.26 -7.93
CA TRP A 431 10.25 3.37 -7.36
C TRP A 431 9.90 4.44 -8.39
N SER A 432 10.78 4.72 -9.36
CA SER A 432 10.49 5.64 -10.47
C SER A 432 9.31 5.15 -11.32
N ARG A 433 9.21 3.84 -11.57
CA ARG A 433 8.08 3.23 -12.28
C ARG A 433 6.81 3.31 -11.45
N LEU A 434 6.85 2.88 -10.18
CA LEU A 434 5.73 2.87 -9.25
C LEU A 434 5.19 4.29 -8.97
N SER A 435 6.03 5.31 -9.03
CA SER A 435 5.61 6.70 -8.82
C SER A 435 4.65 7.25 -9.88
N ARG A 436 4.48 6.53 -10.99
CA ARG A 436 3.53 6.87 -12.07
C ARG A 436 2.14 6.25 -11.83
N THR A 437 2.06 5.26 -10.95
CA THR A 437 0.83 4.50 -10.67
C THR A 437 0.12 5.10 -9.46
N PRO A 438 -1.15 5.55 -9.56
CA PRO A 438 -1.83 6.28 -8.49
C PRO A 438 -1.79 5.62 -7.10
N PRO A 439 -2.08 4.32 -6.91
CA PRO A 439 -2.10 3.71 -5.58
C PRO A 439 -0.75 3.73 -4.85
N SER A 440 0.36 3.57 -5.59
CA SER A 440 1.72 3.49 -5.04
C SER A 440 2.50 4.82 -5.12
N ARG A 441 1.92 5.84 -5.78
CA ARG A 441 2.61 7.11 -6.08
C ARG A 441 3.23 7.76 -4.85
N ARG A 442 2.46 7.92 -3.78
CA ARG A 442 2.92 8.61 -2.58
C ARG A 442 4.11 7.87 -1.94
N GLU A 443 3.97 6.57 -1.69
CA GLU A 443 5.05 5.77 -1.12
C GLU A 443 6.31 5.78 -1.98
N ALA A 444 6.13 5.68 -3.30
CA ALA A 444 7.25 5.70 -4.24
C ALA A 444 7.97 7.04 -4.25
N LEU A 445 7.24 8.17 -4.21
CA LEU A 445 7.85 9.49 -4.14
C LEU A 445 8.58 9.70 -2.80
N ASP A 446 7.99 9.26 -1.68
CA ASP A 446 8.65 9.32 -0.37
C ASP A 446 9.91 8.47 -0.31
N ALA A 447 9.94 7.32 -0.99
CA ALA A 447 11.13 6.47 -1.09
C ALA A 447 12.22 7.11 -1.96
N LEU A 448 11.85 7.68 -3.10
CA LEU A 448 12.78 8.43 -3.97
C LEU A 448 13.32 9.68 -3.28
N TYR A 449 12.49 10.38 -2.51
CA TYR A 449 12.91 11.52 -1.70
C TYR A 449 14.03 11.11 -0.72
N ARG A 450 13.83 10.01 0.03
CA ARG A 450 14.86 9.50 0.95
C ARG A 450 16.13 9.08 0.21
N LEU A 451 16.00 8.43 -0.94
CA LEU A 451 17.14 7.99 -1.75
C LEU A 451 17.98 9.18 -2.25
N TYR A 452 17.34 10.17 -2.87
CA TYR A 452 18.03 11.33 -3.44
C TYR A 452 18.58 12.26 -2.37
N ARG A 453 17.89 12.40 -1.23
CA ARG A 453 18.42 13.10 -0.06
C ARG A 453 19.68 12.41 0.47
N GLY A 454 19.69 11.08 0.56
CA GLY A 454 20.85 10.30 1.00
C GLY A 454 22.04 10.42 0.03
N ASN A 455 21.77 10.43 -1.26
CA ASN A 455 22.77 10.57 -2.33
C ASN A 455 23.18 12.04 -2.59
N LYS A 456 22.52 13.00 -1.93
CA LYS A 456 22.71 14.45 -2.12
C LYS A 456 22.49 14.90 -3.58
N ASP A 457 21.62 14.22 -4.33
CA ASP A 457 21.25 14.60 -5.69
C ASP A 457 20.15 15.66 -5.66
N VAL A 458 20.55 16.92 -5.58
CA VAL A 458 19.65 18.06 -5.37
C VAL A 458 18.67 18.24 -6.52
N LYS A 459 19.08 17.97 -7.77
CA LYS A 459 18.19 18.09 -8.94
C LYS A 459 17.07 17.06 -8.90
N LYS A 460 17.39 15.78 -8.72
CA LYS A 460 16.38 14.73 -8.61
C LYS A 460 15.52 14.90 -7.36
N LEU A 461 16.10 15.42 -6.28
CA LEU A 461 15.37 15.74 -5.05
C LEU A 461 14.33 16.85 -5.30
N TYR A 462 14.69 17.90 -6.04
CA TYR A 462 13.77 18.96 -6.45
C TYR A 462 12.62 18.43 -7.28
N ASP A 463 12.91 17.61 -8.30
CA ASP A 463 11.87 17.02 -9.16
C ASP A 463 10.87 16.14 -8.38
N VAL A 464 11.35 15.40 -7.40
CA VAL A 464 10.49 14.58 -6.52
C VAL A 464 9.65 15.47 -5.60
N LEU A 465 10.24 16.51 -5.02
CA LEU A 465 9.51 17.45 -4.17
C LEU A 465 8.42 18.21 -4.95
N GLN A 466 8.70 18.58 -6.20
CA GLN A 466 7.68 19.18 -7.08
C GLN A 466 6.49 18.23 -7.23
N ARG A 467 6.73 16.96 -7.53
CA ARG A 467 5.67 15.95 -7.69
C ARG A 467 4.93 15.64 -6.38
N LEU A 468 5.61 15.70 -5.24
CA LEU A 468 4.98 15.57 -3.92
C LEU A 468 4.10 16.78 -3.62
N HIS A 469 4.57 17.98 -3.91
CA HIS A 469 3.81 19.22 -3.74
C HIS A 469 2.57 19.24 -4.64
N ASP A 470 2.68 18.83 -5.91
CA ASP A 470 1.55 18.73 -6.83
C ASP A 470 0.46 17.75 -6.32
N ALA A 471 0.87 16.69 -5.62
CA ALA A 471 -0.03 15.71 -5.03
C ALA A 471 -0.62 16.16 -3.67
N SER A 472 0.12 16.97 -2.91
CA SER A 472 -0.23 17.42 -1.55
C SER A 472 0.22 18.86 -1.31
N PRO A 473 -0.43 19.86 -1.93
CA PRO A 473 0.02 21.26 -1.86
C PRO A 473 -0.05 21.88 -0.46
N ASN A 474 -0.81 21.30 0.44
CA ASN A 474 -0.97 21.79 1.81
C ASN A 474 0.07 21.25 2.80
N GLU A 475 0.98 20.37 2.36
CA GLU A 475 2.06 19.87 3.23
C GLU A 475 3.17 20.91 3.35
N ILE A 476 3.18 21.66 4.45
CA ILE A 476 4.09 22.78 4.71
C ILE A 476 5.56 22.36 4.55
N GLY A 477 5.96 21.21 5.11
CA GLY A 477 7.33 20.73 5.03
C GLY A 477 7.81 20.42 3.61
N ILE A 478 6.92 19.91 2.74
CA ILE A 478 7.22 19.68 1.32
C ILE A 478 7.37 21.02 0.60
N THR A 479 6.43 21.95 0.83
CA THR A 479 6.44 23.30 0.25
C THR A 479 7.70 24.07 0.63
N THR A 480 8.09 24.04 1.90
CA THR A 480 9.31 24.68 2.41
C THR A 480 10.58 24.11 1.77
N ASN A 481 10.70 22.76 1.71
CA ASN A 481 11.87 22.13 1.10
C ASN A 481 11.95 22.38 -0.42
N LEU A 482 10.81 22.36 -1.11
CA LEU A 482 10.74 22.68 -2.54
C LEU A 482 11.20 24.11 -2.82
N ALA A 483 10.68 25.07 -2.04
CA ALA A 483 11.07 26.47 -2.13
C ALA A 483 12.57 26.66 -1.91
N ARG A 484 13.12 26.08 -0.83
CA ARG A 484 14.53 26.17 -0.47
C ARG A 484 15.45 25.61 -1.54
N LEU A 485 15.14 24.40 -2.07
CA LEU A 485 15.96 23.83 -3.14
C LEU A 485 15.83 24.61 -4.45
N GLY A 486 14.62 25.06 -4.80
CA GLY A 486 14.41 25.91 -5.99
C GLY A 486 15.26 27.18 -5.97
N LEU A 487 15.36 27.83 -4.83
CA LEU A 487 16.24 29.00 -4.63
C LEU A 487 17.73 28.62 -4.74
N ASN A 488 18.14 27.48 -4.21
CA ASN A 488 19.56 27.04 -4.24
C ASN A 488 20.07 26.68 -5.64
N ILE A 489 19.19 26.20 -6.50
CA ILE A 489 19.57 25.78 -7.87
C ILE A 489 19.08 26.75 -8.96
N ASP A 490 18.63 27.95 -8.55
CA ASP A 490 18.05 28.99 -9.42
C ASP A 490 16.94 28.45 -10.37
N GLN A 491 16.18 27.48 -9.87
CA GLN A 491 15.11 26.89 -10.66
C GLN A 491 13.74 27.42 -10.22
N ASN A 492 12.97 27.96 -11.17
CA ASN A 492 11.66 28.57 -10.92
C ASN A 492 11.67 29.57 -9.76
N THR A 493 12.67 30.45 -9.70
CA THR A 493 12.97 31.34 -8.57
C THR A 493 11.75 32.13 -8.08
N LYS A 494 10.89 32.64 -8.99
CA LYS A 494 9.66 33.35 -8.61
C LYS A 494 8.68 32.44 -7.86
N GLN A 495 8.44 31.24 -8.38
CA GLN A 495 7.59 30.26 -7.71
C GLN A 495 8.17 29.85 -6.35
N ALA A 496 9.49 29.63 -6.29
CA ALA A 496 10.18 29.30 -5.03
C ALA A 496 10.02 30.41 -3.99
N GLN A 497 10.08 31.69 -4.39
CA GLN A 497 9.84 32.84 -3.52
C GLN A 497 8.40 32.87 -3.00
N GLU A 498 7.41 32.62 -3.87
CA GLU A 498 6.00 32.56 -3.50
C GLU A 498 5.72 31.41 -2.52
N LEU A 499 6.27 30.21 -2.78
CA LEU A 499 6.14 29.05 -1.90
C LEU A 499 6.83 29.27 -0.54
N ALA A 500 8.00 29.92 -0.51
CA ALA A 500 8.69 30.28 0.74
C ALA A 500 7.84 31.20 1.60
N LYS A 501 7.23 32.24 0.97
CA LYS A 501 6.33 33.15 1.65
C LYS A 501 5.07 32.45 2.16
N GLN A 502 4.43 31.63 1.31
CA GLN A 502 3.24 30.87 1.69
C GLN A 502 3.50 29.95 2.90
N ALA A 503 4.62 29.24 2.90
CA ALA A 503 4.99 28.37 4.02
C ALA A 503 5.19 29.18 5.32
N TYR A 504 5.86 30.31 5.24
CA TYR A 504 6.04 31.20 6.38
C TYR A 504 4.75 31.80 6.90
N ASP A 505 3.85 32.25 6.00
CA ASP A 505 2.55 32.81 6.39
C ASP A 505 1.67 31.77 7.12
N LEU A 506 1.82 30.47 6.78
CA LEU A 506 1.10 29.36 7.42
C LEU A 506 1.73 28.90 8.75
N ALA A 507 3.05 28.97 8.88
CA ALA A 507 3.78 28.53 10.06
C ALA A 507 4.98 29.44 10.37
N PRO A 508 4.72 30.67 10.86
CA PRO A 508 5.78 31.66 11.09
C PRO A 508 6.75 31.28 12.21
N ASP A 509 6.33 30.43 13.15
CA ASP A 509 7.15 29.95 14.27
C ASP A 509 7.96 28.69 13.91
N ASP A 510 7.73 28.09 12.73
CA ASP A 510 8.53 26.96 12.24
C ASP A 510 9.88 27.48 11.71
N VAL A 511 10.97 27.00 12.31
CA VAL A 511 12.32 27.43 11.99
C VAL A 511 12.68 27.24 10.51
N ASN A 512 12.27 26.11 9.90
CA ASN A 512 12.56 25.83 8.50
C ASN A 512 11.79 26.77 7.57
N CYS A 513 10.54 27.09 7.89
CA CYS A 513 9.72 28.04 7.14
C CYS A 513 10.33 29.44 7.23
N ALA A 514 10.66 29.90 8.43
CA ALA A 514 11.23 31.23 8.68
C ALA A 514 12.59 31.40 7.99
N VAL A 515 13.49 30.42 8.14
CA VAL A 515 14.82 30.44 7.50
C VAL A 515 14.72 30.39 5.97
N THR A 516 13.82 29.58 5.42
CA THR A 516 13.61 29.51 3.97
C THR A 516 13.05 30.81 3.40
N TYR A 517 12.14 31.47 4.13
CA TYR A 517 11.61 32.78 3.70
C TYR A 517 12.66 33.88 3.85
N ALA A 518 13.44 33.89 4.93
CA ALA A 518 14.59 34.81 5.09
C ALA A 518 15.60 34.66 3.94
N PHE A 519 15.93 33.41 3.56
CA PHE A 519 16.77 33.15 2.40
C PHE A 519 16.14 33.60 1.08
N SER A 520 14.83 33.46 0.92
CA SER A 520 14.09 34.00 -0.23
C SER A 520 14.20 35.54 -0.32
N LEU A 521 14.18 36.23 0.81
CA LEU A 521 14.36 37.69 0.86
C LEU A 521 15.81 38.09 0.51
N TYR A 522 16.79 37.35 1.00
CA TYR A 522 18.20 37.52 0.57
C TYR A 522 18.34 37.39 -0.95
N ALA A 523 17.77 36.34 -1.55
CA ALA A 523 17.78 36.13 -3.01
C ALA A 523 17.08 37.26 -3.81
N GLN A 524 16.28 38.12 -3.14
CA GLN A 524 15.65 39.30 -3.69
C GLN A 524 16.45 40.61 -3.39
N GLY A 525 17.61 40.52 -2.73
CA GLY A 525 18.38 41.67 -2.27
C GLY A 525 17.78 42.39 -1.03
N ARG A 526 16.88 41.74 -0.31
CA ARG A 526 16.18 42.25 0.89
C ARG A 526 16.73 41.62 2.16
N THR A 527 18.05 41.57 2.27
CA THR A 527 18.77 40.87 3.35
C THR A 527 18.41 41.39 4.73
N THR A 528 18.23 42.71 4.89
CA THR A 528 17.84 43.30 6.18
C THR A 528 16.54 42.73 6.71
N GLU A 529 15.52 42.60 5.86
CA GLU A 529 14.23 42.04 6.23
C GLU A 529 14.33 40.53 6.56
N GLY A 530 15.21 39.80 5.82
CA GLY A 530 15.52 38.41 6.14
C GLY A 530 16.15 38.24 7.52
N LEU A 531 17.10 39.13 7.89
CA LEU A 531 17.73 39.13 9.22
C LEU A 531 16.72 39.44 10.34
N GLU A 532 15.77 40.34 10.15
CA GLU A 532 14.70 40.62 11.12
C GLU A 532 13.85 39.37 11.42
N ILE A 533 13.69 38.49 10.44
CA ILE A 533 12.99 37.21 10.64
C ILE A 533 13.86 36.25 11.45
N LEU A 534 15.15 36.12 11.11
CA LEU A 534 16.07 35.22 11.83
C LEU A 534 16.26 35.64 13.29
N GLN A 535 16.27 36.95 13.58
CA GLN A 535 16.42 37.49 14.94
C GLN A 535 15.24 37.15 15.86
N LYS A 536 14.09 36.79 15.33
CA LYS A 536 12.92 36.35 16.11
C LYS A 536 13.02 34.89 16.54
N LEU A 537 13.92 34.10 15.93
CA LEU A 537 14.12 32.70 16.24
C LEU A 537 15.09 32.53 17.41
N PRO A 538 14.92 31.48 18.23
CA PRO A 538 15.93 31.12 19.23
C PRO A 538 17.26 30.77 18.54
N PRO A 539 18.42 31.34 18.98
CA PRO A 539 19.69 31.07 18.32
C PRO A 539 20.05 29.60 18.22
N GLU A 540 19.67 28.79 19.23
CA GLU A 540 19.92 27.34 19.25
C GLU A 540 19.22 26.62 18.11
N SER A 541 18.08 27.12 17.65
CA SER A 541 17.32 26.52 16.56
C SER A 541 18.01 26.65 15.20
N LEU A 542 18.95 27.57 15.05
CA LEU A 542 19.75 27.78 13.84
C LEU A 542 21.02 26.93 13.79
N HIS A 543 21.30 26.09 14.78
CA HIS A 543 22.48 25.22 14.84
C HIS A 543 22.33 23.88 14.09
N GLU A 544 21.26 23.70 13.33
CA GLU A 544 21.17 22.61 12.35
C GLU A 544 21.97 23.00 11.09
N SER A 545 22.69 22.05 10.48
CA SER A 545 23.68 22.35 9.45
C SER A 545 23.15 23.12 8.25
N HIS A 546 21.96 22.74 7.75
CA HIS A 546 21.34 23.40 6.60
C HIS A 546 20.84 24.82 6.97
N THR A 547 20.21 25.00 8.13
CA THR A 547 19.73 26.31 8.60
C THR A 547 20.91 27.25 8.91
N ALA A 548 21.98 26.71 9.44
CA ALA A 548 23.21 27.46 9.73
C ALA A 548 23.87 28.06 8.47
N VAL A 549 23.79 27.35 7.32
CA VAL A 549 24.26 27.92 6.04
C VAL A 549 23.57 29.22 5.72
N TYR A 550 22.21 29.21 5.75
CA TYR A 550 21.42 30.38 5.36
C TYR A 550 21.55 31.53 6.37
N ALA A 551 21.63 31.20 7.67
CA ALA A 551 21.91 32.21 8.70
C ALA A 551 23.29 32.84 8.47
N ALA A 552 24.32 32.05 8.19
CA ALA A 552 25.67 32.55 7.88
C ALA A 552 25.68 33.43 6.63
N VAL A 553 25.02 33.02 5.55
CA VAL A 553 24.93 33.75 4.29
C VAL A 553 24.28 35.12 4.48
N LEU A 554 23.15 35.20 5.17
CA LEU A 554 22.49 36.48 5.45
C LEU A 554 23.34 37.42 6.30
N LEU A 555 24.00 36.88 7.33
CA LEU A 555 24.89 37.66 8.20
C LEU A 555 26.13 38.18 7.44
N LEU A 556 26.71 37.34 6.56
CA LEU A 556 27.86 37.74 5.73
C LEU A 556 27.48 38.85 4.74
N ASP A 557 26.36 38.71 4.03
CA ASP A 557 25.88 39.71 3.08
C ASP A 557 25.56 41.05 3.77
N ALA A 558 25.13 41.01 5.03
CA ALA A 558 24.94 42.20 5.86
C ALA A 558 26.25 42.73 6.53
N ASN A 559 27.43 42.20 6.16
CA ASN A 559 28.72 42.54 6.74
C ASN A 559 28.85 42.24 8.27
N GLN A 560 28.02 41.36 8.82
CA GLN A 560 28.07 40.93 10.24
C GLN A 560 28.96 39.68 10.41
N THR A 561 30.23 39.80 10.03
CA THR A 561 31.16 38.67 9.95
C THR A 561 31.39 37.97 11.29
N ASP A 562 31.40 38.69 12.41
CA ASP A 562 31.60 38.10 13.74
C ASP A 562 30.40 37.22 14.13
N GLY A 563 29.16 37.65 13.86
CA GLY A 563 27.98 36.87 14.10
C GLY A 563 27.87 35.62 13.21
N ALA A 564 28.45 35.67 12.02
CA ALA A 564 28.42 34.53 11.08
C ALA A 564 29.37 33.39 11.48
N LYS A 565 30.45 33.67 12.26
CA LYS A 565 31.52 32.69 12.55
C LYS A 565 31.01 31.37 13.13
N GLU A 566 30.10 31.43 14.07
CA GLU A 566 29.54 30.26 14.73
C GLU A 566 28.76 29.40 13.75
N TYR A 567 27.85 30.00 12.98
CA TYR A 567 27.04 29.31 12.00
C TYR A 567 27.88 28.71 10.86
N ILE A 568 28.94 29.38 10.43
CA ILE A 568 29.90 28.84 9.45
C ILE A 568 30.56 27.56 9.99
N GLN A 569 30.91 27.53 11.28
CA GLN A 569 31.49 26.33 11.87
C GLN A 569 30.50 25.17 11.95
N VAL A 570 29.24 25.45 12.31
CA VAL A 570 28.17 24.46 12.35
C VAL A 570 27.95 23.91 10.94
N ALA A 571 27.79 24.76 9.94
CA ALA A 571 27.60 24.37 8.53
C ALA A 571 28.75 23.50 8.00
N LYS A 572 30.01 23.85 8.32
CA LYS A 572 31.19 23.07 7.87
C LYS A 572 31.32 21.70 8.53
N ARG A 573 30.75 21.50 9.72
CA ARG A 573 30.81 20.21 10.44
C ARG A 573 29.72 19.23 9.99
N GLY A 574 28.61 19.72 9.44
CA GLY A 574 27.48 18.92 9.12
C GLY A 574 27.37 18.52 7.64
N PRO A 575 26.39 17.64 7.32
CA PRO A 575 26.18 17.12 5.96
C PRO A 575 25.34 18.10 5.12
N ILE A 576 25.97 19.17 4.59
CA ILE A 576 25.31 20.11 3.67
C ILE A 576 25.40 19.67 2.21
N TYR A 577 24.56 20.25 1.33
CA TYR A 577 24.59 20.05 -0.12
C TYR A 577 25.74 20.82 -0.77
N ALA A 578 26.16 20.38 -1.95
CA ALA A 578 27.21 21.04 -2.71
C ALA A 578 26.85 22.48 -3.08
N GLU A 579 25.59 22.73 -3.39
CA GLU A 579 25.03 24.03 -3.71
C GLU A 579 25.06 24.99 -2.49
N GLU A 580 24.69 24.47 -1.32
CA GLU A 580 24.77 25.23 -0.05
C GLU A 580 26.20 25.57 0.31
N LYS A 581 27.12 24.63 0.11
CA LYS A 581 28.55 24.85 0.31
C LYS A 581 29.07 25.96 -0.61
N ARG A 582 28.70 25.89 -1.89
CA ARG A 582 29.07 26.89 -2.88
C ARG A 582 28.52 28.27 -2.52
N LEU A 583 27.25 28.36 -2.15
CA LEU A 583 26.59 29.59 -1.71
C LEU A 583 27.37 30.25 -0.55
N LEU A 584 27.77 29.47 0.44
CA LEU A 584 28.55 29.96 1.58
C LEU A 584 29.96 30.39 1.16
N GLU A 585 30.63 29.67 0.27
CA GLU A 585 31.95 29.99 -0.25
C GLU A 585 31.94 31.27 -1.10
N ASP A 586 30.89 31.46 -1.91
CA ASP A 586 30.71 32.66 -2.73
C ASP A 586 30.57 33.92 -1.84
N GLU A 587 29.79 33.87 -0.76
CA GLU A 587 29.68 34.99 0.20
C GLU A 587 30.96 35.27 0.95
N LEU A 588 31.68 34.23 1.39
CA LEU A 588 33.00 34.41 2.05
C LEU A 588 34.01 35.06 1.10
N THR A 589 33.95 34.74 -0.19
CA THR A 589 34.86 35.28 -1.21
C THR A 589 34.57 36.76 -1.50
N LYS A 590 33.31 37.17 -1.54
CA LYS A 590 32.87 38.56 -1.69
C LYS A 590 33.49 39.46 -0.60
N ILE A 591 33.45 39.00 0.66
CA ILE A 591 33.95 39.74 1.80
C ILE A 591 35.49 39.79 1.84
N SER A 592 36.16 38.71 1.41
CA SER A 592 37.63 38.66 1.40
C SER A 592 38.27 39.44 0.23
N GLY A 593 37.50 40.03 -0.67
CA GLY A 593 38.03 40.82 -1.81
C GLY A 593 38.77 39.99 -2.86
N ALA A 594 38.70 38.66 -2.80
CA ALA A 594 39.28 37.77 -3.77
C ALA A 594 38.30 37.50 -4.93
N SER A 595 38.73 37.77 -6.18
CA SER A 595 37.96 37.37 -7.36
C SER A 595 37.61 35.87 -7.33
N PRO A 596 36.40 35.48 -7.69
CA PRO A 596 36.01 34.06 -7.70
C PRO A 596 36.97 33.25 -8.57
N SER A 597 37.50 32.17 -8.04
CA SER A 597 38.28 31.20 -8.82
C SER A 597 37.37 30.64 -9.93
N PRO A 598 37.86 30.57 -11.18
CA PRO A 598 37.04 30.02 -12.25
C PRO A 598 36.61 28.60 -11.91
N THR A 599 35.33 28.36 -11.99
CA THR A 599 34.71 27.05 -11.83
C THR A 599 35.47 26.01 -12.66
N PRO A 600 35.91 24.88 -12.11
CA PRO A 600 36.48 23.82 -12.93
C PRO A 600 35.43 23.37 -13.94
N THR A 601 35.69 23.67 -15.21
CA THR A 601 34.91 23.16 -16.33
C THR A 601 34.87 21.64 -16.19
N PRO A 602 33.70 20.97 -16.27
CA PRO A 602 33.67 19.52 -16.24
C PRO A 602 34.55 19.00 -17.36
N SER A 603 35.55 18.20 -17.00
CA SER A 603 36.44 17.53 -17.95
C SER A 603 35.57 16.76 -18.93
N PRO A 604 35.74 16.95 -20.25
CA PRO A 604 34.96 16.19 -21.23
C PRO A 604 35.20 14.71 -20.98
N ALA A 605 34.11 13.94 -20.97
CA ALA A 605 34.15 12.49 -20.87
C ALA A 605 35.13 11.92 -21.90
N PRO A 606 35.95 10.92 -21.57
CA PRO A 606 36.87 10.35 -22.52
C PRO A 606 36.08 9.78 -23.68
N THR A 607 36.39 10.31 -24.87
CA THR A 607 35.89 9.82 -26.15
C THR A 607 36.28 8.35 -26.29
N PRO A 608 35.36 7.44 -26.65
CA PRO A 608 35.74 6.05 -26.88
C PRO A 608 36.72 5.98 -28.04
N ALA A 609 37.86 5.32 -27.82
CA ALA A 609 38.87 5.06 -28.84
C ALA A 609 38.25 4.24 -29.99
N PRO A 610 38.63 4.54 -31.26
CA PRO A 610 38.12 3.78 -32.41
C PRO A 610 38.62 2.34 -32.35
N SER A 611 37.73 1.40 -32.58
CA SER A 611 38.00 -0.03 -32.71
C SER A 611 39.05 -0.27 -33.79
N ALA A 612 40.21 -0.77 -33.37
CA ALA A 612 41.24 -1.24 -34.30
C ALA A 612 40.80 -2.59 -34.88
N THR A 613 40.64 -2.63 -36.17
CA THR A 613 40.43 -3.79 -37.02
C THR A 613 41.53 -4.83 -36.83
N SER A 614 41.16 -6.05 -36.52
CA SER A 614 42.06 -7.21 -36.47
C SER A 614 42.62 -7.55 -37.84
N THR A 615 43.93 -7.57 -37.96
CA THR A 615 44.63 -8.38 -38.96
C THR A 615 45.62 -9.28 -38.24
N SER A 616 45.38 -10.58 -38.34
CA SER A 616 46.35 -11.62 -37.99
C SER A 616 47.55 -11.62 -38.98
N PRO A 617 48.75 -11.97 -38.56
CA PRO A 617 49.36 -13.16 -39.11
C PRO A 617 50.11 -14.07 -38.13
N SER A 618 49.93 -15.34 -38.38
CA SER A 618 50.81 -16.53 -38.38
C SER A 618 52.04 -16.64 -37.49
N ALA A 619 51.98 -17.73 -36.69
CA ALA A 619 52.92 -18.84 -36.55
C ALA A 619 54.35 -18.66 -35.96
N THR A 620 54.46 -19.23 -34.77
CA THR A 620 55.50 -20.17 -34.20
C THR A 620 56.99 -19.74 -34.17
N PRO A 621 57.87 -20.32 -33.30
CA PRO A 621 57.71 -21.45 -32.34
C PRO A 621 58.30 -21.24 -30.91
N ILE A 622 58.08 -22.24 -30.07
CA ILE A 622 58.59 -22.55 -28.75
C ILE A 622 60.14 -22.70 -28.71
N PRO A 623 60.82 -22.46 -27.58
CA PRO A 623 61.38 -23.59 -26.90
C PRO A 623 61.15 -23.67 -25.36
N GLU A 624 61.22 -24.90 -24.97
CA GLU A 624 61.11 -25.56 -23.67
C GLU A 624 62.10 -25.14 -22.56
N LEU A 625 61.77 -25.73 -21.39
CA LEU A 625 62.63 -26.13 -20.24
C LEU A 625 62.70 -25.05 -19.12
N SER A 626 62.47 -25.32 -17.85
CA SER A 626 62.75 -26.52 -17.05
C SER A 626 62.17 -26.38 -15.65
N ALA A 627 61.54 -27.40 -15.15
CA ALA A 627 61.51 -28.05 -13.86
C ALA A 627 62.02 -27.37 -12.56
N GLY A 628 61.30 -27.64 -11.46
CA GLY A 628 61.77 -27.60 -10.08
C GLY A 628 60.67 -27.38 -9.06
N ALA A 629 59.94 -28.36 -8.68
CA ALA A 629 59.96 -29.18 -7.44
C ALA A 629 59.47 -28.47 -6.18
N THR A 630 58.43 -29.07 -5.67
CA THR A 630 57.79 -29.05 -4.34
C THR A 630 58.77 -29.08 -3.12
N PRO A 631 58.34 -28.84 -1.87
CA PRO A 631 57.25 -29.60 -1.26
C PRO A 631 56.03 -28.80 -0.81
#